data_1e5d208269ec318bb9ed1002b95f359f
#
_entry.id   1e5d208269ec318bb9ed1002b95f359f
#
_cell.length_a   1.000
_cell.length_b   1.000
_cell.length_c   1.000
_cell.angle_alpha   90.00
_cell.angle_beta   90.00
_cell.angle_gamma   90.00
#
_symmetry.space_group_name_H-M   'P 1'
#
loop_
_entity.id
_entity.type
_entity.pdbx_description
1 polymer ?
#
loop_
_entity_poly.entity_id
_entity_poly.type
_entity_poly.pdbx_seq_one_letter_code
_entity_poly.pdbx_strand_id
1 'polypeptide(L)'
;MAYLLKSESEARLAKVREILENKNLDLALVYYDEFNIGNGWYLTGWCPQFESGAVLVPRKGTPMILGGPESEPFAKLDSAITETRNFPVFMVPDEEYPAATIIDFPKLFAELNATLGKITRIGLVGADRMPQGCYSALCEGFAGVEMVDISPEYLSLRAYKSAWEIEKIAAAFKLADAAYDAMKEQCIMVSFC
;
A
#
# COMPACT_ATOMS: atom_id res chain seq x y z
N MET A 1 16.86 -0.63 5.20
CA MET A 1 16.75 -2.12 5.18
C MET A 1 15.26 -2.43 5.17
N ALA A 2 14.75 -3.04 4.12
CA ALA A 2 13.31 -3.35 4.01
C ALA A 2 12.85 -4.19 5.20
N TYR A 3 11.80 -3.75 5.88
CA TYR A 3 11.23 -4.46 7.04
C TYR A 3 10.51 -5.75 6.62
N LEU A 4 10.02 -5.81 5.39
CA LEU A 4 9.37 -6.99 4.82
C LEU A 4 10.38 -7.77 3.97
N LEU A 5 10.45 -9.08 4.15
CA LEU A 5 11.25 -9.94 3.29
C LEU A 5 10.70 -9.89 1.86
N LYS A 6 11.59 -9.82 0.87
CA LYS A 6 11.20 -9.82 -0.54
C LYS A 6 10.38 -11.06 -0.91
N SER A 7 10.76 -12.22 -0.40
CA SER A 7 10.02 -13.48 -0.60
C SER A 7 8.60 -13.44 -0.04
N GLU A 8 8.40 -12.78 1.11
CA GLU A 8 7.08 -12.60 1.71
C GLU A 8 6.22 -11.65 0.86
N SER A 9 6.79 -10.53 0.40
CA SER A 9 6.12 -9.62 -0.53
C SER A 9 5.72 -10.33 -1.83
N GLU A 10 6.62 -11.08 -2.43
CA GLU A 10 6.35 -11.86 -3.65
C GLU A 10 5.23 -12.88 -3.45
N ALA A 11 5.19 -13.58 -2.33
CA ALA A 11 4.12 -14.51 -1.99
C ALA A 11 2.76 -13.81 -1.84
N ARG A 12 2.74 -12.60 -1.25
CA ARG A 12 1.52 -11.80 -1.10
C ARG A 12 1.05 -11.23 -2.45
N LEU A 13 1.97 -10.76 -3.29
CA LEU A 13 1.67 -10.32 -4.65
C LEU A 13 1.10 -11.46 -5.50
N ALA A 14 1.60 -12.69 -5.35
CA ALA A 14 1.06 -13.86 -6.03
C ALA A 14 -0.42 -14.10 -5.66
N LYS A 15 -0.77 -14.01 -4.36
CA LYS A 15 -2.18 -14.12 -3.91
C LYS A 15 -3.08 -13.01 -4.48
N VAL A 16 -2.59 -11.78 -4.58
CA VAL A 16 -3.35 -10.70 -5.24
C VAL A 16 -3.57 -11.03 -6.72
N ARG A 17 -2.54 -11.54 -7.41
CA ARG A 17 -2.66 -11.95 -8.82
C ARG A 17 -3.66 -13.09 -9.01
N GLU A 18 -3.76 -14.03 -8.08
CA GLU A 18 -4.81 -15.06 -8.09
C GLU A 18 -6.23 -14.45 -8.05
N ILE A 19 -6.44 -13.40 -7.23
CA ILE A 19 -7.71 -12.65 -7.21
C ILE A 19 -7.96 -12.02 -8.59
N LEU A 20 -6.93 -11.38 -9.18
CA LEU A 20 -7.05 -10.75 -10.50
C LEU A 20 -7.40 -11.77 -11.60
N GLU A 21 -6.79 -12.93 -11.58
CA GLU A 21 -7.08 -14.02 -12.51
C GLU A 21 -8.51 -14.53 -12.34
N ASN A 22 -8.92 -14.84 -11.12
CA ASN A 22 -10.26 -15.37 -10.81
C ASN A 22 -11.40 -14.41 -11.18
N LYS A 23 -11.15 -13.08 -11.09
CA LYS A 23 -12.13 -12.05 -11.42
C LYS A 23 -11.96 -11.46 -12.83
N ASN A 24 -10.99 -11.96 -13.60
CA ASN A 24 -10.62 -11.45 -14.91
C ASN A 24 -10.34 -9.94 -14.91
N LEU A 25 -9.46 -9.51 -14.00
CA LEU A 25 -9.00 -8.13 -13.84
C LEU A 25 -7.59 -7.99 -14.40
N ASP A 26 -7.26 -6.83 -14.97
CA ASP A 26 -5.96 -6.58 -15.58
C ASP A 26 -4.90 -6.14 -14.55
N LEU A 27 -5.34 -5.39 -13.53
CA LEU A 27 -4.53 -4.96 -12.42
C LEU A 27 -5.38 -4.67 -11.18
N ALA A 28 -4.72 -4.55 -10.01
CA ALA A 28 -5.29 -3.98 -8.79
C ALA A 28 -4.64 -2.64 -8.47
N LEU A 29 -5.44 -1.70 -7.95
CA LEU A 29 -4.98 -0.48 -7.30
C LEU A 29 -5.40 -0.55 -5.84
N VAL A 30 -4.41 -0.64 -4.96
CA VAL A 30 -4.58 -0.81 -3.50
C VAL A 30 -4.26 0.52 -2.83
N TYR A 31 -5.29 1.29 -2.54
CA TYR A 31 -5.18 2.59 -1.88
C TYR A 31 -4.86 2.43 -0.39
N TYR A 32 -4.05 3.34 0.14
CA TYR A 32 -3.71 3.44 1.55
C TYR A 32 -3.49 4.89 2.00
N ASP A 33 -3.78 5.14 3.25
CA ASP A 33 -3.54 6.38 3.99
C ASP A 33 -3.26 6.04 5.46
N GLU A 34 -3.26 7.02 6.36
CA GLU A 34 -3.03 6.81 7.80
C GLU A 34 -4.07 5.91 8.48
N PHE A 35 -5.30 5.85 7.98
CA PHE A 35 -6.39 5.04 8.56
C PHE A 35 -6.39 3.60 8.07
N ASN A 36 -5.92 3.36 6.86
CA ASN A 36 -5.84 2.03 6.25
C ASN A 36 -4.42 1.65 5.79
N ILE A 37 -3.43 2.15 6.51
CA ILE A 37 -1.99 1.92 6.29
C ILE A 37 -1.65 0.44 6.02
N GLY A 38 -2.36 -0.47 6.67
CA GLY A 38 -2.19 -1.91 6.49
C GLY A 38 -2.43 -2.41 5.07
N ASN A 39 -3.13 -1.64 4.22
CA ASN A 39 -3.31 -2.01 2.81
C ASN A 39 -1.98 -1.95 2.05
N GLY A 40 -1.28 -0.82 2.13
CA GLY A 40 0.03 -0.66 1.51
C GLY A 40 1.11 -1.50 2.20
N TRP A 41 1.15 -1.43 3.54
CA TRP A 41 2.13 -2.18 4.35
C TRP A 41 2.16 -3.67 4.05
N TYR A 42 1.01 -4.29 3.86
CA TYR A 42 0.91 -5.71 3.58
C TYR A 42 1.74 -6.14 2.36
N LEU A 43 1.78 -5.34 1.32
CA LEU A 43 2.51 -5.66 0.09
C LEU A 43 3.96 -5.15 0.10
N THR A 44 4.19 -4.01 0.74
CA THR A 44 5.44 -3.26 0.61
C THR A 44 6.36 -3.36 1.81
N GLY A 45 5.78 -3.59 3.01
CA GLY A 45 6.49 -3.44 4.28
C GLY A 45 6.87 -1.99 4.59
N TRP A 46 6.33 -1.04 3.83
CA TRP A 46 6.60 0.38 3.94
C TRP A 46 5.31 1.20 3.83
N CYS A 47 5.28 2.36 4.46
CA CYS A 47 4.19 3.32 4.33
C CYS A 47 4.69 4.72 4.69
N PRO A 48 4.28 5.77 3.98
CA PRO A 48 4.54 7.15 4.35
C PRO A 48 3.79 7.51 5.63
N GLN A 49 4.31 8.50 6.38
CA GLN A 49 3.67 8.96 7.61
C GLN A 49 2.57 10.00 7.33
N PHE A 50 2.73 10.83 6.31
CA PHE A 50 1.87 11.99 6.07
C PHE A 50 1.18 11.97 4.70
N GLU A 51 1.71 11.25 3.73
CA GLU A 51 1.13 11.14 2.40
C GLU A 51 0.23 9.90 2.30
N SER A 52 -0.76 9.99 1.44
CA SER A 52 -1.47 8.81 0.97
C SER A 52 -0.78 8.22 -0.25
N GLY A 53 -1.26 7.08 -0.72
CA GLY A 53 -0.71 6.46 -1.91
C GLY A 53 -1.51 5.25 -2.36
N ALA A 54 -0.98 4.57 -3.36
CA ALA A 54 -1.51 3.30 -3.79
C ALA A 54 -0.41 2.34 -4.22
N VAL A 55 -0.66 1.04 -4.07
CA VAL A 55 0.16 0.01 -4.71
C VAL A 55 -0.59 -0.49 -5.94
N LEU A 56 0.02 -0.33 -7.10
CA LEU A 56 -0.48 -0.89 -8.34
C LEU A 56 0.14 -2.26 -8.56
N VAL A 57 -0.72 -3.28 -8.70
CA VAL A 57 -0.30 -4.67 -8.91
C VAL A 57 -0.86 -5.16 -10.24
N PRO A 58 -0.06 -5.20 -11.30
CA PRO A 58 -0.50 -5.80 -12.57
C PRO A 58 -0.69 -7.32 -12.43
N ARG A 59 -1.64 -7.88 -13.17
CA ARG A 59 -1.78 -9.34 -13.30
C ARG A 59 -0.49 -9.97 -13.81
N LYS A 60 0.17 -9.30 -14.77
CA LYS A 60 1.51 -9.65 -15.27
C LYS A 60 2.36 -8.38 -15.33
N GLY A 61 3.59 -8.44 -14.83
CA GLY A 61 4.49 -7.28 -14.84
C GLY A 61 4.93 -6.85 -13.43
N THR A 62 5.60 -5.71 -13.39
CA THR A 62 6.21 -5.19 -12.16
C THR A 62 5.20 -4.39 -11.36
N PRO A 63 5.01 -4.69 -10.05
CA PRO A 63 4.21 -3.85 -9.17
C PRO A 63 4.92 -2.52 -8.93
N MET A 64 4.16 -1.47 -8.66
CA MET A 64 4.71 -0.14 -8.39
C MET A 64 3.96 0.58 -7.26
N ILE A 65 4.65 1.48 -6.59
CA ILE A 65 4.09 2.39 -5.60
C ILE A 65 3.77 3.71 -6.29
N LEU A 66 2.55 4.17 -6.12
CA LEU A 66 2.08 5.49 -6.53
C LEU A 66 1.98 6.33 -5.26
N GLY A 67 2.76 7.40 -5.16
CA GLY A 67 2.80 8.22 -3.95
C GLY A 67 3.25 9.65 -4.27
N GLY A 68 3.37 10.46 -3.23
CA GLY A 68 3.94 11.79 -3.36
C GLY A 68 5.47 11.76 -3.48
N PRO A 69 6.07 12.88 -3.92
CA PRO A 69 7.51 12.98 -4.12
C PRO A 69 8.35 12.86 -2.84
N GLU A 70 7.80 13.20 -1.68
CA GLU A 70 8.48 13.04 -0.38
C GLU A 70 8.68 11.56 -0.06
N SER A 71 7.69 10.75 -0.35
CA SER A 71 7.70 9.31 -0.07
C SER A 71 8.66 8.52 -0.96
N GLU A 72 8.89 8.98 -2.19
CA GLU A 72 9.61 8.19 -3.20
C GLU A 72 11.02 7.75 -2.79
N PRO A 73 11.90 8.62 -2.26
CA PRO A 73 13.24 8.20 -1.85
C PRO A 73 13.24 7.14 -0.76
N PHE A 74 12.33 7.27 0.21
CA PHE A 74 12.19 6.33 1.30
C PHE A 74 11.57 5.00 0.84
N ALA A 75 10.58 5.05 -0.04
CA ALA A 75 9.98 3.85 -0.63
C ALA A 75 11.03 3.03 -1.38
N LYS A 76 11.92 3.66 -2.15
CA LYS A 76 13.01 2.98 -2.86
C LYS A 76 14.02 2.29 -1.93
N LEU A 77 14.23 2.84 -0.73
CA LEU A 77 15.18 2.30 0.25
C LEU A 77 14.57 1.22 1.14
N ASP A 78 13.34 1.40 1.57
CA ASP A 78 12.73 0.63 2.67
C ASP A 78 11.60 -0.30 2.23
N SER A 79 11.04 -0.12 1.04
CA SER A 79 9.99 -0.99 0.50
C SER A 79 10.55 -2.25 -0.19
N ALA A 80 9.79 -3.33 -0.13
CA ALA A 80 10.03 -4.52 -0.94
C ALA A 80 9.71 -4.27 -2.44
N ILE A 81 8.91 -3.24 -2.76
CA ILE A 81 8.58 -2.77 -4.11
C ILE A 81 9.34 -1.46 -4.34
N THR A 82 10.25 -1.45 -5.29
CA THR A 82 11.15 -0.31 -5.54
C THR A 82 10.77 0.53 -6.77
N GLU A 83 9.83 0.06 -7.57
CA GLU A 83 9.30 0.83 -8.70
C GLU A 83 8.29 1.85 -8.18
N THR A 84 8.45 3.11 -8.51
CA THR A 84 7.67 4.23 -7.96
C THR A 84 7.21 5.20 -9.03
N ARG A 85 6.10 5.89 -8.79
CA ARG A 85 5.62 7.03 -9.58
C ARG A 85 5.10 8.12 -8.65
N ASN A 86 5.42 9.38 -8.94
CA ASN A 86 4.99 10.54 -8.17
C ASN A 86 3.71 11.14 -8.72
N PHE A 87 2.69 11.24 -7.87
CA PHE A 87 1.37 11.74 -8.19
C PHE A 87 1.00 12.95 -7.33
N PRO A 88 0.59 14.08 -7.93
CA PRO A 88 0.16 15.26 -7.18
C PRO A 88 -1.01 14.98 -6.23
N VAL A 89 -1.91 14.07 -6.62
CA VAL A 89 -3.11 13.73 -5.85
C VAL A 89 -2.80 13.04 -4.51
N PHE A 90 -1.58 12.53 -4.33
CA PHE A 90 -1.10 11.90 -3.11
C PHE A 90 -0.15 12.79 -2.30
N MET A 91 0.23 13.97 -2.83
CA MET A 91 1.10 14.92 -2.14
C MET A 91 0.37 15.56 -0.95
N VAL A 92 1.14 15.95 0.05
CA VAL A 92 0.65 16.86 1.09
C VAL A 92 0.34 18.21 0.44
N PRO A 93 -0.81 18.84 0.77
CA PRO A 93 -1.15 20.16 0.21
C PRO A 93 -0.07 21.20 0.46
N ASP A 94 0.12 22.09 -0.51
CA ASP A 94 1.06 23.22 -0.48
C ASP A 94 2.55 22.85 -0.46
N GLU A 95 2.91 21.60 -0.74
CA GLU A 95 4.30 21.20 -0.91
C GLU A 95 4.79 21.41 -2.34
N GLU A 96 6.03 21.89 -2.48
CA GLU A 96 6.69 22.14 -3.75
C GLU A 96 7.90 21.19 -3.92
N TYR A 97 7.89 20.42 -5.00
CA TYR A 97 8.99 19.50 -5.36
C TYR A 97 9.49 19.79 -6.79
N PRO A 98 10.22 20.89 -7.02
CA PRO A 98 10.60 21.33 -8.36
C PRO A 98 11.48 20.36 -9.14
N ALA A 99 12.17 19.47 -8.41
CA ALA A 99 13.03 18.44 -9.02
C ALA A 99 12.34 17.08 -9.27
N ALA A 100 11.10 16.91 -8.80
CA ALA A 100 10.37 15.65 -8.95
C ALA A 100 9.74 15.51 -10.34
N THR A 101 9.85 14.31 -10.92
CA THR A 101 9.09 13.96 -12.12
C THR A 101 7.69 13.55 -11.73
N ILE A 102 6.72 14.39 -12.00
CA ILE A 102 5.31 14.18 -11.65
C ILE A 102 4.56 13.55 -12.81
N ILE A 103 3.75 12.54 -12.51
CA ILE A 103 2.87 11.86 -13.47
C ILE A 103 1.42 11.93 -12.96
N ASP A 104 0.45 11.87 -13.86
CA ASP A 104 -0.97 11.81 -13.58
C ASP A 104 -1.58 10.46 -14.00
N PHE A 105 -2.82 10.20 -13.63
CA PHE A 105 -3.50 8.96 -14.02
C PHE A 105 -3.65 8.77 -15.53
N PRO A 106 -3.94 9.78 -16.37
CA PRO A 106 -3.96 9.63 -17.82
C PRO A 106 -2.61 9.15 -18.39
N LYS A 107 -1.50 9.73 -17.93
CA LYS A 107 -0.15 9.31 -18.37
C LYS A 107 0.18 7.89 -17.89
N LEU A 108 -0.15 7.56 -16.63
CA LEU A 108 0.01 6.21 -16.11
C LEU A 108 -0.81 5.21 -16.94
N PHE A 109 -2.05 5.53 -17.27
CA PHE A 109 -2.91 4.65 -18.07
C PHE A 109 -2.34 4.41 -19.48
N ALA A 110 -1.79 5.45 -20.11
CA ALA A 110 -1.11 5.31 -21.40
C ALA A 110 0.14 4.42 -21.28
N GLU A 111 0.98 4.61 -20.25
CA GLU A 111 2.15 3.77 -19.96
C GLU A 111 1.77 2.30 -19.76
N LEU A 112 0.73 2.05 -18.95
CA LEU A 112 0.26 0.69 -18.67
C LEU A 112 -0.31 0.00 -19.92
N ASN A 113 -1.09 0.71 -20.74
CA ASN A 113 -1.59 0.15 -22.01
C ASN A 113 -0.46 -0.18 -22.99
N ALA A 114 0.60 0.63 -23.02
CA ALA A 114 1.75 0.38 -23.87
C ALA A 114 2.56 -0.85 -23.43
N THR A 115 2.63 -1.10 -22.12
CA THR A 115 3.48 -2.17 -21.55
C THR A 115 2.73 -3.48 -21.31
N LEU A 116 1.46 -3.41 -20.89
CA LEU A 116 0.65 -4.57 -20.48
C LEU A 116 -0.40 -4.97 -21.53
N GLY A 117 -0.63 -4.12 -22.52
CA GLY A 117 -1.74 -4.24 -23.45
C GLY A 117 -3.01 -3.56 -22.95
N LYS A 118 -4.10 -3.69 -23.70
CA LYS A 118 -5.36 -3.00 -23.41
C LYS A 118 -5.90 -3.34 -22.03
N ILE A 119 -6.01 -2.33 -21.17
CA ILE A 119 -6.63 -2.44 -19.84
C ILE A 119 -8.11 -2.09 -19.96
N THR A 120 -8.95 -2.98 -19.46
CA THR A 120 -10.41 -2.86 -19.54
C THR A 120 -11.11 -2.99 -18.19
N ARG A 121 -10.47 -3.68 -17.23
CA ARG A 121 -11.05 -3.95 -15.91
C ARG A 121 -9.98 -3.89 -14.84
N ILE A 122 -10.20 -3.11 -13.79
CA ILE A 122 -9.28 -2.99 -12.65
C ILE A 122 -9.97 -3.30 -11.33
N GLY A 123 -9.22 -3.91 -10.41
CA GLY A 123 -9.65 -4.10 -9.04
C GLY A 123 -9.27 -2.90 -8.17
N LEU A 124 -10.19 -2.43 -7.35
CA LEU A 124 -9.92 -1.39 -6.36
C LEU A 124 -9.97 -1.98 -4.94
N VAL A 125 -9.01 -1.56 -4.11
CA VAL A 125 -8.98 -1.83 -2.67
C VAL A 125 -8.93 -0.50 -1.92
N GLY A 126 -9.83 -0.33 -0.94
CA GLY A 126 -9.86 0.87 -0.10
C GLY A 126 -10.47 2.10 -0.78
N ALA A 127 -11.24 1.93 -1.85
CA ALA A 127 -11.91 3.02 -2.54
C ALA A 127 -12.92 3.78 -1.65
N ASP A 128 -13.49 3.11 -0.64
CA ASP A 128 -14.41 3.68 0.36
C ASP A 128 -13.72 4.72 1.27
N ARG A 129 -12.40 4.72 1.33
CA ARG A 129 -11.58 5.68 2.09
C ARG A 129 -10.87 6.70 1.22
N MET A 130 -10.86 6.47 -0.09
CA MET A 130 -10.20 7.37 -1.03
C MET A 130 -10.89 8.74 -1.05
N PRO A 131 -10.17 9.85 -0.88
CA PRO A 131 -10.75 11.18 -1.02
C PRO A 131 -11.44 11.35 -2.37
N GLN A 132 -12.59 12.03 -2.39
CA GLN A 132 -13.38 12.19 -3.62
C GLN A 132 -12.55 12.73 -4.79
N GLY A 133 -11.69 13.72 -4.53
CA GLY A 133 -10.82 14.29 -5.57
C GLY A 133 -9.87 13.26 -6.19
N CYS A 134 -9.29 12.39 -5.35
CA CYS A 134 -8.42 11.30 -5.81
C CYS A 134 -9.20 10.27 -6.62
N TYR A 135 -10.38 9.86 -6.14
CA TYR A 135 -11.25 8.92 -6.85
C TYR A 135 -11.73 9.48 -8.19
N SER A 136 -12.12 10.77 -8.24
CA SER A 136 -12.51 11.44 -9.49
C SER A 136 -11.36 11.47 -10.49
N ALA A 137 -10.15 11.86 -10.05
CA ALA A 137 -8.96 11.88 -10.91
C ALA A 137 -8.62 10.47 -11.45
N LEU A 138 -8.79 9.42 -10.63
CA LEU A 138 -8.63 8.04 -11.06
C LEU A 138 -9.65 7.67 -12.13
N CYS A 139 -10.94 7.97 -11.91
CA CYS A 139 -12.01 7.67 -12.87
C CYS A 139 -11.81 8.41 -14.22
N GLU A 140 -11.38 9.67 -14.17
CA GLU A 140 -11.07 10.47 -15.36
C GLU A 140 -9.87 9.89 -16.11
N GLY A 141 -8.80 9.55 -15.38
CA GLY A 141 -7.58 9.01 -15.96
C GLY A 141 -7.74 7.61 -16.57
N PHE A 142 -8.63 6.79 -16.02
CA PHE A 142 -8.98 5.46 -16.51
C PHE A 142 -10.37 5.44 -17.17
N ALA A 143 -10.68 6.47 -17.95
CA ALA A 143 -11.97 6.59 -18.61
C ALA A 143 -12.30 5.35 -19.47
N GLY A 144 -13.50 4.80 -19.29
CA GLY A 144 -13.97 3.60 -20.01
C GLY A 144 -13.46 2.27 -19.45
N VAL A 145 -12.72 2.27 -18.35
CA VAL A 145 -12.29 1.06 -17.64
C VAL A 145 -13.33 0.71 -16.56
N GLU A 146 -13.71 -0.55 -16.46
CA GLU A 146 -14.56 -1.05 -15.39
C GLU A 146 -13.77 -1.15 -14.09
N MET A 147 -14.29 -0.53 -13.03
CA MET A 147 -13.69 -0.57 -11.68
C MET A 147 -14.50 -1.51 -10.78
N VAL A 148 -13.83 -2.52 -10.24
CA VAL A 148 -14.44 -3.57 -9.42
C VAL A 148 -13.88 -3.51 -8.01
N ASP A 149 -14.72 -3.40 -7.00
CA ASP A 149 -14.26 -3.50 -5.60
C ASP A 149 -13.83 -4.93 -5.29
N ILE A 150 -12.56 -5.08 -4.86
CA ILE A 150 -11.97 -6.32 -4.40
C ILE A 150 -11.47 -6.22 -2.95
N SER A 151 -11.92 -5.21 -2.24
CA SER A 151 -11.54 -5.00 -0.82
C SER A 151 -11.86 -6.21 0.05
N PRO A 152 -13.02 -6.88 -0.07
CA PRO A 152 -13.31 -8.06 0.75
C PRO A 152 -12.32 -9.20 0.55
N GLU A 153 -11.97 -9.51 -0.70
CA GLU A 153 -10.99 -10.55 -1.02
C GLU A 153 -9.59 -10.19 -0.54
N TYR A 154 -9.19 -8.93 -0.73
CA TYR A 154 -7.89 -8.45 -0.26
C TYR A 154 -7.78 -8.49 1.27
N LEU A 155 -8.81 -8.06 1.99
CA LEU A 155 -8.86 -8.12 3.45
C LEU A 155 -8.80 -9.58 3.95
N SER A 156 -9.43 -10.51 3.23
CA SER A 156 -9.34 -11.93 3.54
C SER A 156 -7.90 -12.45 3.48
N LEU A 157 -7.09 -12.01 2.52
CA LEU A 157 -5.66 -12.38 2.45
C LEU A 157 -4.91 -11.95 3.72
N ARG A 158 -5.25 -10.79 4.28
CA ARG A 158 -4.62 -10.23 5.49
C ARG A 158 -5.13 -10.87 6.79
N ALA A 159 -6.29 -11.51 6.75
CA ALA A 159 -6.87 -12.16 7.93
C ALA A 159 -6.03 -13.36 8.38
N TYR A 160 -5.48 -14.11 7.45
CA TYR A 160 -4.65 -15.29 7.73
C TYR A 160 -3.17 -14.90 7.69
N LYS A 161 -2.51 -15.03 8.88
CA LYS A 161 -1.11 -14.63 9.04
C LYS A 161 -0.17 -15.71 8.54
N SER A 162 0.90 -15.33 7.87
CA SER A 162 2.00 -16.22 7.52
C SER A 162 2.81 -16.61 8.77
N ALA A 163 3.64 -17.66 8.66
CA ALA A 163 4.54 -18.05 9.74
C ALA A 163 5.50 -16.91 10.11
N TRP A 164 5.98 -16.15 9.12
CA TRP A 164 6.81 -14.97 9.33
C TRP A 164 6.08 -13.87 10.10
N GLU A 165 4.81 -13.58 9.76
CA GLU A 165 4.00 -12.60 10.50
C GLU A 165 3.78 -13.04 11.94
N ILE A 166 3.48 -14.31 12.18
CA ILE A 166 3.31 -14.86 13.54
C ILE A 166 4.59 -14.70 14.36
N GLU A 167 5.75 -14.98 13.77
CA GLU A 167 7.06 -14.78 14.44
C GLU A 167 7.26 -13.31 14.83
N LYS A 168 6.97 -12.37 13.93
CA LYS A 168 7.13 -10.92 14.20
C LYS A 168 6.15 -10.43 15.24
N ILE A 169 4.90 -10.87 15.19
CA ILE A 169 3.87 -10.56 16.20
C ILE A 169 4.31 -11.10 17.57
N ALA A 170 4.77 -12.34 17.64
CA ALA A 170 5.25 -12.94 18.89
C ALA A 170 6.46 -12.19 19.47
N ALA A 171 7.39 -11.73 18.61
CA ALA A 171 8.52 -10.92 19.05
C ALA A 171 8.07 -9.56 19.59
N ALA A 172 7.09 -8.91 18.93
CA ALA A 172 6.54 -7.64 19.40
C ALA A 172 5.83 -7.78 20.76
N PHE A 173 5.08 -8.86 20.97
CA PHE A 173 4.47 -9.13 22.29
C PHE A 173 5.50 -9.32 23.40
N LYS A 174 6.62 -10.01 23.14
CA LYS A 174 7.70 -10.14 24.13
C LYS A 174 8.29 -8.78 24.54
N LEU A 175 8.40 -7.84 23.60
CA LEU A 175 8.85 -6.48 23.92
C LEU A 175 7.80 -5.72 24.75
N ALA A 176 6.51 -5.89 24.42
CA ALA A 176 5.42 -5.29 25.19
C ALA A 176 5.37 -5.84 26.63
N ASP A 177 5.53 -7.15 26.81
CA ASP A 177 5.58 -7.79 28.12
C ASP A 177 6.76 -7.26 28.95
N ALA A 178 7.96 -7.18 28.37
CA ALA A 178 9.13 -6.63 29.04
C ALA A 178 8.95 -5.14 29.45
N ALA A 179 8.34 -4.34 28.58
CA ALA A 179 8.01 -2.94 28.88
C ALA A 179 6.99 -2.83 30.03
N TYR A 180 5.97 -3.70 30.03
CA TYR A 180 4.96 -3.75 31.09
C TYR A 180 5.58 -4.16 32.43
N ASP A 181 6.43 -5.16 32.46
CA ASP A 181 7.10 -5.61 33.68
C ASP A 181 8.03 -4.52 34.25
N ALA A 182 8.81 -3.86 33.38
CA ALA A 182 9.64 -2.74 33.80
C ALA A 182 8.81 -1.58 34.38
N MET A 183 7.66 -1.29 33.79
CA MET A 183 6.75 -0.27 34.27
C MET A 183 6.16 -0.64 35.63
N LYS A 184 5.80 -1.91 35.85
CA LYS A 184 5.31 -2.41 37.14
C LYS A 184 6.36 -2.28 38.25
N GLU A 185 7.63 -2.59 37.96
CA GLU A 185 8.72 -2.47 38.90
C GLU A 185 8.99 -1.02 39.32
N GLN A 186 8.78 -0.07 38.40
CA GLN A 186 8.98 1.36 38.66
C GLN A 186 7.73 2.04 39.23
N CYS A 187 6.57 1.44 39.14
CA CYS A 187 5.31 1.98 39.66
C CYS A 187 5.31 1.89 41.19
N ILE A 188 5.76 2.94 41.87
CA ILE A 188 5.59 3.09 43.31
C ILE A 188 4.11 3.28 43.55
N MET A 189 3.47 2.32 44.23
CA MET A 189 2.12 2.51 44.72
C MET A 189 2.10 3.70 45.65
N VAL A 190 1.60 4.82 45.19
CA VAL A 190 1.23 5.91 46.09
C VAL A 190 -0.02 5.46 46.83
N SER A 191 0.17 4.97 48.04
CA SER A 191 -0.95 4.75 48.95
C SER A 191 -1.52 6.12 49.28
N PHE A 192 -2.67 6.42 48.73
CA PHE A 192 -3.49 7.52 49.23
C PHE A 192 -4.05 7.11 50.60
N CYS A 193 -3.49 7.67 51.64
CA CYS A 193 -4.11 7.67 52.98
C CYS A 193 -5.24 8.68 53.02
#